data_753fa01c277d2e7c3adf98964d538222
#
_entry.id   753fa01c277d2e7c3adf98964d538222
#
_cell.length_a   1.000
_cell.length_b   1.000
_cell.length_c   1.000
_cell.angle_alpha   90.00
_cell.angle_beta   90.00
_cell.angle_gamma   90.00
#
_symmetry.space_group_name_H-M   'P 1'
#
loop_
_entity.id
_entity.type
_entity.pdbx_description
1 polymer ?
#
loop_
_entity_poly.entity_id
_entity_poly.type
_entity_poly.pdbx_seq_one_letter_code
_entity_poly.pdbx_strand_id
1 'polypeptide(L)'
;MSFCYDNQYFGHARRHLIIPFEIKIPTEKVNPTLAKELVLEAPGILNWMFHGRSRFLANGAKFSQSEKIDQLSKDIRRKGNSILSFCYDNQYFGKKMAGTIRCERSNDELYREYAAYCKSNGNMQSSSLTFSNNLSRMQDLEFESIRMGNGMRGKAFYKPLEGYVYDEEKKKMVPIDEIIISQQAEAEKEDDLPF
;
A
#
# COMPACT_ATOMS: atom_id res chain seq x y z
N MET A 1 10.56 19.68 4.66
CA MET A 1 10.33 18.92 5.91
C MET A 1 10.18 17.47 5.55
N SER A 2 11.16 16.64 5.90
CA SER A 2 11.13 15.19 5.69
C SER A 2 10.35 14.60 6.88
N PHE A 3 9.18 14.04 6.64
CA PHE A 3 8.48 13.27 7.66
C PHE A 3 9.21 11.95 7.83
N CYS A 4 10.05 11.83 8.86
CA CYS A 4 10.51 10.54 9.36
C CYS A 4 9.31 9.80 9.95
N TYR A 5 8.77 8.84 9.23
CA TYR A 5 7.80 7.89 9.78
C TYR A 5 8.57 6.90 10.65
N ASP A 6 8.58 7.14 11.94
CA ASP A 6 9.12 6.22 12.93
C ASP A 6 8.28 4.95 12.95
N ASN A 7 8.92 3.78 12.90
CA ASN A 7 8.29 2.45 12.87
C ASN A 7 7.30 2.16 14.01
N GLN A 8 7.25 3.01 15.04
CA GLN A 8 6.32 2.90 16.18
C GLN A 8 4.86 3.24 15.82
N TYR A 9 4.62 3.97 14.73
CA TYR A 9 3.26 4.41 14.35
C TYR A 9 2.42 3.35 13.63
N PHE A 10 3.01 2.25 13.16
CA PHE A 10 2.28 1.27 12.33
C PHE A 10 1.27 0.40 13.07
N GLY A 11 1.37 0.26 14.39
CA GLY A 11 0.32 -0.38 15.20
C GLY A 11 -1.04 0.34 15.13
N HIS A 12 -1.05 1.62 14.75
CA HIS A 12 -2.23 2.47 14.68
C HIS A 12 -2.74 2.74 13.25
N ALA A 13 -2.10 2.20 12.21
CA ALA A 13 -2.46 2.44 10.81
C ALA A 13 -3.93 2.17 10.46
N ARG A 14 -4.58 1.26 11.19
CA ARG A 14 -6.03 0.98 11.07
C ARG A 14 -6.93 2.13 11.53
N ARG A 15 -6.40 3.12 12.26
CA ARG A 15 -7.16 4.24 12.84
C ARG A 15 -6.91 5.55 12.11
N HIS A 16 -6.03 5.58 11.13
CA HIS A 16 -5.71 6.77 10.37
C HIS A 16 -6.43 6.74 9.02
N LEU A 17 -7.24 7.75 8.77
CA LEU A 17 -7.81 8.07 7.47
C LEU A 17 -6.96 9.17 6.86
N ILE A 18 -6.30 8.88 5.75
CA ILE A 18 -5.39 9.82 5.08
C ILE A 18 -6.14 10.48 3.94
N ILE A 19 -6.34 11.78 4.04
CA ILE A 19 -6.99 12.58 3.01
C ILE A 19 -5.91 13.28 2.18
N PRO A 20 -5.76 12.97 0.89
CA PRO A 20 -4.75 13.61 0.05
C PRO A 20 -5.15 15.03 -0.33
N PHE A 21 -4.22 15.98 -0.14
CA PHE A 21 -4.30 17.32 -0.70
C PHE A 21 -3.24 17.44 -1.78
N GLU A 22 -3.65 17.31 -3.04
CA GLU A 22 -2.74 17.24 -4.19
C GLU A 22 -2.39 18.61 -4.76
N ILE A 23 -3.17 19.64 -4.42
CA ILE A 23 -2.97 20.99 -4.92
C ILE A 23 -1.85 21.67 -4.14
N LYS A 24 -0.75 22.00 -4.81
CA LYS A 24 0.29 22.90 -4.29
C LYS A 24 -0.17 24.35 -4.52
N ILE A 25 -0.29 25.10 -3.43
CA ILE A 25 -0.56 26.56 -3.53
C ILE A 25 0.76 27.23 -3.90
N PRO A 26 0.85 27.92 -5.06
CA PRO A 26 2.02 28.72 -5.41
C PRO A 26 2.34 29.77 -4.35
N THR A 27 3.62 30.06 -4.15
CA THR A 27 4.07 30.98 -3.09
C THR A 27 3.41 32.35 -3.19
N GLU A 28 3.14 32.81 -4.42
CA GLU A 28 2.51 34.10 -4.70
C GLU A 28 1.02 34.14 -4.31
N LYS A 29 0.38 32.96 -4.17
CA LYS A 29 -1.04 32.83 -3.81
C LYS A 29 -1.24 32.45 -2.35
N VAL A 30 -0.17 32.37 -1.56
CA VAL A 30 -0.26 32.09 -0.12
C VAL A 30 -0.88 33.29 0.58
N ASN A 31 -2.02 33.09 1.24
CA ASN A 31 -2.66 34.11 2.05
C ASN A 31 -2.10 34.09 3.49
N PRO A 32 -1.29 35.09 3.91
CA PRO A 32 -0.70 35.12 5.24
C PRO A 32 -1.73 35.42 6.35
N THR A 33 -2.91 35.95 5.97
CA THR A 33 -4.00 36.33 6.90
C THR A 33 -5.10 35.29 6.99
N LEU A 34 -4.99 34.16 6.25
CA LEU A 34 -6.02 33.13 6.17
C LEU A 34 -6.52 32.65 7.55
N ALA A 35 -5.62 32.50 8.53
CA ALA A 35 -6.01 32.09 9.87
C ALA A 35 -6.94 33.10 10.56
N LYS A 36 -6.74 34.41 10.35
CA LYS A 36 -7.60 35.47 10.91
C LYS A 36 -8.95 35.50 10.20
N GLU A 37 -8.96 35.31 8.90
CA GLU A 37 -10.19 35.26 8.08
C GLU A 37 -11.06 34.07 8.48
N LEU A 38 -10.48 32.90 8.66
CA LEU A 38 -11.20 31.67 9.12
C LEU A 38 -11.83 31.85 10.52
N VAL A 39 -11.25 32.67 11.40
CA VAL A 39 -11.87 32.98 12.70
C VAL A 39 -13.17 33.77 12.53
N LEU A 40 -13.23 34.64 11.54
CA LEU A 40 -14.48 35.40 11.24
C LEU A 40 -15.57 34.49 10.65
N GLU A 41 -15.18 33.44 9.98
CA GLU A 41 -16.08 32.44 9.40
C GLU A 41 -16.43 31.28 10.35
N ALA A 42 -15.92 31.32 11.60
CA ALA A 42 -16.06 30.22 12.56
C ALA A 42 -17.52 29.73 12.75
N PRO A 43 -18.58 30.57 12.78
CA PRO A 43 -19.96 30.07 12.89
C PRO A 43 -20.38 29.22 11.68
N GLY A 44 -19.96 29.59 10.46
CA GLY A 44 -20.22 28.84 9.25
C GLY A 44 -19.48 27.50 9.22
N ILE A 45 -18.20 27.52 9.63
CA ILE A 45 -17.37 26.31 9.76
C ILE A 45 -17.99 25.35 10.77
N LEU A 46 -18.44 25.85 11.92
CA LEU A 46 -19.09 25.02 12.93
C LEU A 46 -20.37 24.36 12.40
N ASN A 47 -21.20 25.11 11.68
CA ASN A 47 -22.41 24.60 11.05
C ASN A 47 -22.09 23.48 10.05
N TRP A 48 -21.06 23.67 9.21
CA TRP A 48 -20.59 22.65 8.29
C TRP A 48 -20.11 21.37 9.02
N MET A 49 -19.42 21.52 10.17
CA MET A 49 -19.00 20.40 11.00
C MET A 49 -20.21 19.62 11.57
N PHE A 50 -21.28 20.32 12.01
CA PHE A 50 -22.50 19.67 12.47
C PHE A 50 -23.21 18.89 11.36
N HIS A 51 -23.26 19.42 10.15
CA HIS A 51 -23.77 18.70 9.00
C HIS A 51 -22.93 17.45 8.68
N GLY A 52 -21.61 17.56 8.76
CA GLY A 52 -20.70 16.42 8.60
C GLY A 52 -20.94 15.32 9.64
N ARG A 53 -21.09 15.72 10.92
CA ARG A 53 -21.42 14.80 12.01
C ARG A 53 -22.76 14.09 11.80
N SER A 54 -23.78 14.84 11.38
CA SER A 54 -25.12 14.27 11.13
C SER A 54 -25.08 13.21 10.03
N ARG A 55 -24.35 13.47 8.92
CA ARG A 55 -24.15 12.49 7.85
C ARG A 55 -23.37 11.27 8.33
N PHE A 56 -22.32 11.45 9.12
CA PHE A 56 -21.55 10.35 9.69
C PHE A 56 -22.42 9.43 10.57
N LEU A 57 -23.27 10.01 11.43
CA LEU A 57 -24.17 9.25 12.28
C LEU A 57 -25.26 8.53 11.46
N ALA A 58 -25.83 9.20 10.46
CA ALA A 58 -26.83 8.60 9.55
C ALA A 58 -26.23 7.42 8.75
N ASN A 59 -24.93 7.44 8.47
CA ASN A 59 -24.18 6.34 7.81
C ASN A 59 -23.72 5.24 8.80
N GLY A 60 -24.35 5.13 9.97
CA GLY A 60 -24.00 4.12 10.98
C GLY A 60 -22.62 4.33 11.61
N ALA A 61 -22.21 5.59 11.79
CA ALA A 61 -20.90 6.00 12.32
C ALA A 61 -19.71 5.46 11.50
N LYS A 62 -19.87 5.38 10.18
CA LYS A 62 -18.84 4.98 9.23
C LYS A 62 -18.53 6.14 8.30
N PHE A 63 -17.24 6.30 7.98
CA PHE A 63 -16.81 7.22 6.93
C PHE A 63 -17.21 6.70 5.56
N SER A 64 -17.50 7.62 4.63
CA SER A 64 -17.71 7.26 3.23
C SER A 64 -16.42 6.66 2.67
N GLN A 65 -16.54 5.54 1.98
CA GLN A 65 -15.42 4.90 1.31
C GLN A 65 -15.03 5.70 0.06
N SER A 66 -13.73 5.79 -0.18
CA SER A 66 -13.16 6.38 -1.39
C SER A 66 -12.00 5.51 -1.82
N GLU A 67 -12.04 5.00 -3.05
CA GLU A 67 -10.97 4.15 -3.59
C GLU A 67 -9.61 4.84 -3.54
N LYS A 68 -9.57 6.15 -3.81
CA LYS A 68 -8.35 6.94 -3.76
C LYS A 68 -7.74 7.01 -2.35
N ILE A 69 -8.59 7.17 -1.31
CA ILE A 69 -8.16 7.16 0.09
C ILE A 69 -7.66 5.77 0.49
N ASP A 70 -8.37 4.74 0.06
CA ASP A 70 -8.02 3.35 0.38
C ASP A 70 -6.70 2.93 -0.28
N GLN A 71 -6.49 3.31 -1.55
CA GLN A 71 -5.22 3.09 -2.24
C GLN A 71 -4.06 3.82 -1.57
N LEU A 72 -4.21 5.12 -1.30
CA LEU A 72 -3.18 5.90 -0.63
C LEU A 72 -2.82 5.33 0.75
N SER A 73 -3.84 4.90 1.51
CA SER A 73 -3.64 4.27 2.82
C SER A 73 -2.87 2.95 2.71
N LYS A 74 -3.12 2.14 1.68
CA LYS A 74 -2.37 0.91 1.39
C LYS A 74 -0.93 1.22 0.99
N ASP A 75 -0.70 2.20 0.13
CA ASP A 75 0.64 2.60 -0.32
C ASP A 75 1.50 3.11 0.83
N ILE A 76 0.93 3.95 1.69
CA ILE A 76 1.64 4.45 2.87
C ILE A 76 1.95 3.31 3.83
N ARG A 77 1.00 2.39 4.05
CA ARG A 77 1.21 1.21 4.88
C ARG A 77 2.30 0.30 4.31
N ARG A 78 2.30 0.08 2.99
CA ARG A 78 3.32 -0.68 2.27
C ARG A 78 4.70 -0.03 2.44
N LYS A 79 4.84 1.24 2.07
CA LYS A 79 6.11 1.99 2.13
C LYS A 79 6.68 2.11 3.55
N GLY A 80 5.82 2.11 4.53
CA GLY A 80 6.25 2.19 5.93
C GLY A 80 6.58 0.85 6.58
N ASN A 81 6.41 -0.27 5.89
CA ASN A 81 6.71 -1.59 6.40
C ASN A 81 7.64 -2.34 5.44
N SER A 82 8.92 -2.44 5.81
CA SER A 82 9.94 -3.07 4.96
C SER A 82 9.61 -4.53 4.57
N ILE A 83 8.89 -5.26 5.41
CA ILE A 83 8.48 -6.65 5.12
C ILE A 83 7.39 -6.66 4.05
N LEU A 84 6.39 -5.77 4.15
CA LEU A 84 5.37 -5.63 3.12
C LEU A 84 5.99 -5.17 1.79
N SER A 85 6.84 -4.13 1.82
CA SER A 85 7.55 -3.67 0.63
C SER A 85 8.33 -4.80 -0.04
N PHE A 86 9.10 -5.57 0.73
CA PHE A 86 9.85 -6.72 0.23
C PHE A 86 8.94 -7.75 -0.48
N CYS A 87 7.82 -8.11 0.15
CA CYS A 87 6.91 -9.10 -0.43
C CYS A 87 6.22 -8.57 -1.70
N TYR A 88 5.77 -7.31 -1.69
CA TYR A 88 5.14 -6.71 -2.86
C TYR A 88 6.10 -6.53 -4.04
N ASP A 89 7.30 -6.00 -3.78
CA ASP A 89 8.29 -5.75 -4.83
C ASP A 89 8.82 -7.05 -5.46
N ASN A 90 8.83 -8.16 -4.69
CA ASN A 90 9.16 -9.49 -5.20
C ASN A 90 7.92 -10.28 -5.66
N GLN A 91 6.73 -9.69 -5.61
CA GLN A 91 5.46 -10.30 -5.99
C GLN A 91 5.20 -11.64 -5.26
N TYR A 92 5.39 -11.65 -3.93
CA TYR A 92 5.15 -12.80 -3.07
C TYR A 92 3.75 -12.73 -2.48
N PHE A 93 2.92 -13.73 -2.72
CA PHE A 93 1.53 -13.78 -2.31
C PHE A 93 1.27 -14.95 -1.36
N GLY A 94 0.47 -14.76 -0.33
CA GLY A 94 0.07 -15.85 0.58
C GLY A 94 -1.03 -16.73 0.00
N LYS A 95 -1.82 -16.21 -0.93
CA LYS A 95 -2.95 -16.94 -1.52
C LYS A 95 -2.69 -17.32 -2.97
N LYS A 96 -3.16 -18.52 -3.33
CA LYS A 96 -3.12 -18.99 -4.73
C LYS A 96 -4.04 -18.15 -5.60
N MET A 97 -3.51 -17.66 -6.70
CA MET A 97 -4.26 -16.98 -7.77
C MET A 97 -4.03 -17.70 -9.11
N ALA A 98 -4.90 -17.46 -10.10
CA ALA A 98 -4.65 -17.92 -11.46
C ALA A 98 -3.33 -17.30 -11.95
N GLY A 99 -2.49 -18.07 -12.65
CA GLY A 99 -1.19 -17.59 -13.13
C GLY A 99 -0.09 -17.51 -12.06
N THR A 100 -0.26 -18.18 -10.90
CA THR A 100 0.79 -18.25 -9.87
C THR A 100 1.28 -19.67 -9.65
N ILE A 101 2.55 -19.79 -9.29
CA ILE A 101 3.20 -21.04 -8.88
C ILE A 101 3.50 -21.03 -7.39
N ARG A 102 3.28 -22.16 -6.72
CA ARG A 102 3.66 -22.35 -5.31
C ARG A 102 5.18 -22.48 -5.19
N CYS A 103 5.75 -21.69 -4.31
CA CYS A 103 7.15 -21.72 -3.94
C CYS A 103 7.30 -22.07 -2.46
N GLU A 104 8.34 -22.79 -2.12
CA GLU A 104 8.69 -23.13 -0.74
C GLU A 104 10.12 -22.70 -0.46
N ARG A 105 10.35 -21.99 0.62
CA ARG A 105 11.67 -21.52 1.05
C ARG A 105 11.83 -21.68 2.55
N SER A 106 13.05 -21.98 2.99
CA SER A 106 13.38 -21.97 4.41
C SER A 106 13.29 -20.53 4.97
N ASN A 107 13.01 -20.43 6.27
CA ASN A 107 12.99 -19.12 6.92
C ASN A 107 14.32 -18.38 6.79
N ASP A 108 15.44 -19.09 6.80
CA ASP A 108 16.79 -18.51 6.70
C ASP A 108 17.08 -17.99 5.29
N GLU A 109 16.62 -18.66 4.25
CA GLU A 109 16.75 -18.19 2.86
C GLU A 109 15.93 -16.93 2.65
N LEU A 110 14.64 -16.94 3.04
CA LEU A 110 13.78 -15.78 2.91
C LEU A 110 14.31 -14.59 3.72
N TYR A 111 14.85 -14.83 4.92
CA TYR A 111 15.40 -13.76 5.73
C TYR A 111 16.68 -13.18 5.12
N ARG A 112 17.53 -13.99 4.50
CA ARG A 112 18.71 -13.49 3.76
C ARG A 112 18.31 -12.63 2.57
N GLU A 113 17.32 -13.05 1.79
CA GLU A 113 16.76 -12.26 0.68
C GLU A 113 16.20 -10.93 1.18
N TYR A 114 15.43 -10.95 2.27
CA TYR A 114 14.88 -9.74 2.91
C TYR A 114 15.98 -8.81 3.44
N ALA A 115 17.02 -9.35 4.07
CA ALA A 115 18.13 -8.55 4.58
C ALA A 115 18.91 -7.85 3.44
N ALA A 116 19.14 -8.57 2.33
CA ALA A 116 19.75 -8.00 1.13
C ALA A 116 18.86 -6.89 0.52
N TYR A 117 17.55 -7.11 0.44
CA TYR A 117 16.59 -6.11 -0.01
C TYR A 117 16.61 -4.84 0.87
N CYS A 118 16.57 -4.99 2.19
CA CYS A 118 16.63 -3.85 3.11
C CYS A 118 17.92 -3.05 2.93
N LYS A 119 19.06 -3.73 2.77
CA LYS A 119 20.34 -3.09 2.53
C LYS A 119 20.36 -2.30 1.22
N SER A 120 19.82 -2.87 0.14
CA SER A 120 19.77 -2.21 -1.17
C SER A 120 18.87 -0.96 -1.18
N ASN A 121 17.76 -1.01 -0.42
CA ASN A 121 16.76 0.05 -0.42
C ASN A 121 16.90 1.03 0.77
N GLY A 122 17.92 0.90 1.61
CA GLY A 122 18.12 1.75 2.79
C GLY A 122 17.04 1.59 3.86
N ASN A 123 16.34 0.45 3.89
CA ASN A 123 15.28 0.17 4.84
C ASN A 123 15.85 -0.41 6.14
N MET A 124 15.20 -0.11 7.27
CA MET A 124 15.53 -0.78 8.53
C MET A 124 15.11 -2.25 8.49
N GLN A 125 16.08 -3.12 8.80
CA GLN A 125 15.86 -4.56 8.87
C GLN A 125 15.22 -4.97 10.19
N SER A 126 14.12 -5.72 10.12
CA SER A 126 13.51 -6.36 11.29
C SER A 126 14.29 -7.61 11.70
N SER A 127 14.15 -8.06 12.95
CA SER A 127 14.75 -9.33 13.38
C SER A 127 14.16 -10.53 12.62
N SER A 128 14.90 -11.62 12.51
CA SER A 128 14.46 -12.86 11.84
C SER A 128 13.15 -13.40 12.41
N LEU A 129 12.99 -13.34 13.74
CA LEU A 129 11.77 -13.78 14.41
C LEU A 129 10.57 -12.88 14.04
N THR A 130 10.76 -11.56 14.07
CA THR A 130 9.73 -10.59 13.70
C THR A 130 9.34 -10.75 12.23
N PHE A 131 10.30 -10.93 11.35
CA PHE A 131 10.09 -11.18 9.93
C PHE A 131 9.24 -12.44 9.70
N SER A 132 9.66 -13.58 10.23
CA SER A 132 8.96 -14.85 10.06
C SER A 132 7.53 -14.84 10.63
N ASN A 133 7.32 -14.18 11.79
CA ASN A 133 5.99 -14.03 12.38
C ASN A 133 5.08 -13.15 11.53
N ASN A 134 5.61 -12.04 10.99
CA ASN A 134 4.83 -11.13 10.19
C ASN A 134 4.39 -11.75 8.87
N LEU A 135 5.22 -12.55 8.21
CA LEU A 135 4.85 -13.26 6.98
C LEU A 135 3.58 -14.13 7.16
N SER A 136 3.35 -14.70 8.34
CA SER A 136 2.18 -15.54 8.61
C SER A 136 0.98 -14.81 9.22
N ARG A 137 1.20 -13.66 9.87
CA ARG A 137 0.16 -12.96 10.66
C ARG A 137 -0.41 -11.73 9.97
N MET A 138 0.32 -11.15 9.03
CA MET A 138 -0.19 -10.00 8.28
C MET A 138 -1.29 -10.44 7.32
N GLN A 139 -2.44 -9.77 7.40
CA GLN A 139 -3.62 -10.02 6.56
C GLN A 139 -3.32 -10.00 5.05
N ASP A 140 -2.32 -9.20 4.66
CA ASP A 140 -1.96 -9.04 3.26
C ASP A 140 -0.99 -10.13 2.77
N LEU A 141 -0.33 -10.88 3.66
CA LEU A 141 0.66 -11.90 3.33
C LEU A 141 0.16 -13.31 3.60
N GLU A 142 -0.21 -13.62 4.84
CA GLU A 142 -0.78 -14.92 5.27
C GLU A 142 -0.01 -16.15 4.75
N PHE A 143 1.34 -16.10 4.74
CA PHE A 143 2.17 -17.21 4.25
C PHE A 143 1.99 -18.45 5.11
N GLU A 144 1.81 -19.59 4.46
CA GLU A 144 1.70 -20.88 5.13
C GLU A 144 3.03 -21.29 5.78
N SER A 145 2.99 -21.68 7.05
CA SER A 145 4.17 -22.23 7.74
C SER A 145 4.29 -23.71 7.44
N ILE A 146 5.41 -24.14 6.89
CA ILE A 146 5.67 -25.52 6.49
C ILE A 146 6.90 -26.12 7.18
N ARG A 147 7.00 -27.45 7.16
CA ARG A 147 8.24 -28.17 7.44
C ARG A 147 8.76 -28.77 6.13
N MET A 148 9.99 -28.42 5.80
CA MET A 148 10.68 -28.94 4.62
C MET A 148 11.17 -30.38 4.86
N GLY A 149 11.46 -31.13 3.79
CA GLY A 149 11.90 -32.52 3.86
C GLY A 149 13.15 -32.79 4.72
N ASN A 150 13.98 -31.75 4.94
CA ASN A 150 15.13 -31.80 5.84
C ASN A 150 14.80 -31.42 7.31
N GLY A 151 13.51 -31.28 7.66
CA GLY A 151 13.04 -30.91 9.00
C GLY A 151 13.11 -29.42 9.33
N MET A 152 13.68 -28.57 8.46
CA MET A 152 13.76 -27.12 8.64
C MET A 152 12.38 -26.48 8.54
N ARG A 153 12.19 -25.38 9.28
CA ARG A 153 10.99 -24.54 9.16
C ARG A 153 11.09 -23.63 7.96
N GLY A 154 10.02 -23.52 7.21
CA GLY A 154 9.93 -22.66 6.04
C GLY A 154 8.57 -22.02 5.86
N LYS A 155 8.42 -21.30 4.77
CA LYS A 155 7.19 -20.67 4.30
C LYS A 155 6.87 -21.17 2.89
N ALA A 156 5.58 -21.43 2.67
CA ALA A 156 5.04 -21.58 1.33
C ALA A 156 4.29 -20.29 0.96
N PHE A 157 4.50 -19.87 -0.26
CA PHE A 157 3.93 -18.67 -0.85
C PHE A 157 3.79 -18.85 -2.35
N TYR A 158 3.17 -17.90 -3.03
CA TYR A 158 2.94 -17.97 -4.47
C TYR A 158 3.67 -16.82 -5.16
N LYS A 159 4.22 -17.11 -6.35
CA LYS A 159 4.83 -16.13 -7.25
C LYS A 159 4.11 -16.17 -8.60
N PRO A 160 4.16 -15.08 -9.40
CA PRO A 160 3.72 -15.13 -10.77
C PRO A 160 4.46 -16.24 -11.55
N LEU A 161 3.76 -16.89 -12.46
CA LEU A 161 4.39 -17.69 -13.50
C LEU A 161 5.16 -16.78 -14.46
N GLU A 162 6.17 -17.30 -15.12
CA GLU A 162 6.91 -16.59 -16.15
C GLU A 162 5.93 -16.09 -17.23
N GLY A 163 6.02 -14.80 -17.60
CA GLY A 163 5.09 -14.17 -18.52
C GLY A 163 3.81 -13.60 -17.89
N TYR A 164 3.66 -13.63 -16.57
CA TYR A 164 2.54 -13.01 -15.84
C TYR A 164 3.02 -11.96 -14.86
N VAL A 165 2.24 -10.89 -14.72
CA VAL A 165 2.44 -9.83 -13.73
C VAL A 165 1.15 -9.57 -12.97
N TYR A 166 1.25 -9.19 -11.71
CA TYR A 166 0.10 -8.83 -10.91
C TYR A 166 -0.36 -7.40 -11.24
N ASP A 167 -1.59 -7.30 -11.73
CA ASP A 167 -2.27 -6.03 -11.96
C ASP A 167 -2.96 -5.60 -10.66
N GLU A 168 -2.48 -4.52 -10.05
CA GLU A 168 -3.00 -4.01 -8.77
C GLU A 168 -4.42 -3.44 -8.91
N GLU A 169 -4.79 -2.89 -10.07
CA GLU A 169 -6.12 -2.33 -10.31
C GLU A 169 -7.15 -3.45 -10.47
N LYS A 170 -6.83 -4.42 -11.30
CA LYS A 170 -7.71 -5.58 -11.56
C LYS A 170 -7.64 -6.65 -10.48
N LYS A 171 -6.68 -6.55 -9.54
CA LYS A 171 -6.39 -7.53 -8.47
C LYS A 171 -6.27 -8.97 -8.98
N LYS A 172 -5.65 -9.14 -10.14
CA LYS A 172 -5.44 -10.45 -10.79
C LYS A 172 -4.11 -10.51 -11.52
N MET A 173 -3.67 -11.73 -11.81
CA MET A 173 -2.55 -11.96 -12.72
C MET A 173 -2.98 -11.72 -14.16
N VAL A 174 -2.21 -10.94 -14.88
CA VAL A 174 -2.43 -10.62 -16.29
C VAL A 174 -1.19 -11.03 -17.07
N PRO A 175 -1.33 -11.65 -18.26
CA PRO A 175 -0.20 -11.88 -19.15
C PRO A 175 0.49 -10.56 -19.51
N ILE A 176 1.82 -10.57 -19.57
CA ILE A 176 2.59 -9.36 -19.91
C ILE A 176 2.18 -8.83 -21.28
N ASP A 177 1.86 -9.69 -22.22
CA ASP A 177 1.42 -9.32 -23.56
C ASP A 177 0.13 -8.47 -23.55
N GLU A 178 -0.83 -8.75 -22.64
CA GLU A 178 -2.05 -7.95 -22.50
C GLU A 178 -1.77 -6.54 -21.96
N ILE A 179 -0.74 -6.40 -21.12
CA ILE A 179 -0.35 -5.09 -20.56
C ILE A 179 0.31 -4.25 -21.66
N ILE A 180 1.19 -4.85 -22.46
CA ILE A 180 1.87 -4.16 -23.57
C ILE A 180 0.83 -3.66 -24.57
N ILE A 181 -0.15 -4.48 -24.93
CA ILE A 181 -1.22 -4.12 -25.87
C ILE A 181 -2.09 -2.96 -25.30
N SER A 182 -2.43 -3.01 -24.00
CA SER A 182 -3.23 -1.96 -23.37
C SER A 182 -2.49 -0.63 -23.30
N GLN A 183 -1.19 -0.63 -22.99
CA GLN A 183 -0.38 0.57 -22.93
C GLN A 183 -0.16 1.20 -24.33
N GLN A 184 -0.02 0.38 -25.36
CA GLN A 184 0.06 0.86 -26.75
C GLN A 184 -1.26 1.50 -27.20
N ALA A 185 -2.40 0.91 -26.84
CA ALA A 185 -3.72 1.46 -27.17
C ALA A 185 -4.06 2.75 -26.40
N GLU A 186 -3.48 2.96 -25.21
CA GLU A 186 -3.60 4.22 -24.46
C GLU A 186 -2.69 5.31 -25.06
N ALA A 187 -1.48 4.99 -25.45
CA ALA A 187 -0.55 5.92 -26.08
C ALA A 187 -1.09 6.43 -27.44
N GLU A 188 -1.72 5.56 -28.25
CA GLU A 188 -2.35 5.95 -29.51
C GLU A 188 -3.55 6.90 -29.32
N LYS A 189 -4.25 6.82 -28.16
CA LYS A 189 -5.36 7.73 -27.85
C LYS A 189 -4.94 9.10 -27.35
N GLU A 190 -3.76 9.22 -26.73
CA GLU A 190 -3.19 10.51 -26.32
C GLU A 190 -2.68 11.32 -27.50
N ASP A 191 -2.18 10.66 -28.56
CA ASP A 191 -1.71 11.33 -29.78
C ASP A 191 -2.87 11.86 -30.68
N ASP A 192 -4.10 11.35 -30.50
CA ASP A 192 -5.28 11.75 -31.28
C ASP A 192 -6.11 12.88 -30.62
N LEU A 193 -5.65 13.50 -29.53
CA LEU A 193 -6.32 14.64 -28.92
C LEU A 193 -6.04 15.92 -29.75
N PRO A 194 -7.06 16.51 -30.37
CA PRO A 194 -6.88 17.79 -31.10
C PRO A 194 -6.57 18.91 -30.10
N PHE A 195 -5.53 19.70 -30.42
CA PHE A 195 -5.13 20.91 -29.69
C PHE A 195 -6.24 21.94 -29.60
#